data_d7975f75c7dffac0f76d99139f260f7a
#
_entry.id   d7975f75c7dffac0f76d99139f260f7a
#
_cell.length_a   1.000
_cell.length_b   1.000
_cell.length_c   1.000
_cell.angle_alpha   90.00
_cell.angle_beta   90.00
_cell.angle_gamma   90.00
#
_symmetry.space_group_name_H-M   'P 1'
#
loop_
_entity.id
_entity.type
_entity.pdbx_description
1 polymer ?
#
loop_
_entity_poly.entity_id
_entity_poly.type
_entity_poly.pdbx_seq_one_letter_code
_entity_poly.pdbx_strand_id
1 'polypeptide(L)'
;MKFCQRCGEEIMDEEVFCPGCGCTVAKEIEKTEISYAKCVKVAVTTAILSAVAIVLGIICWLLINMWVGVILCLAAEFIALSPDLNLQRAFKRNGLNRKSKEDKEKMRTIKRNLKSENPAYKFSAVLAVIAMVLAVVFALSI
;
A
#
# COMPACT_ATOMS: atom_id res chain seq x y z
N MET A 1 -11.28 -25.97 -5.07
CA MET A 1 -11.96 -26.52 -3.87
C MET A 1 -11.58 -25.68 -2.67
N LYS A 2 -12.55 -25.15 -1.97
CA LYS A 2 -12.38 -24.28 -0.79
C LYS A 2 -13.00 -24.97 0.42
N PHE A 3 -12.46 -24.73 1.60
CA PHE A 3 -13.04 -25.26 2.84
C PHE A 3 -13.70 -24.13 3.64
N CYS A 4 -14.86 -24.41 4.22
CA CYS A 4 -15.56 -23.48 5.08
C CYS A 4 -14.73 -23.21 6.34
N GLN A 5 -14.38 -21.97 6.60
CA GLN A 5 -13.61 -21.60 7.79
C GLN A 5 -14.37 -21.80 9.10
N ARG A 6 -15.70 -21.99 9.04
CA ARG A 6 -16.54 -22.15 10.22
C ARG A 6 -16.83 -23.61 10.59
N CYS A 7 -17.03 -24.49 9.61
CA CYS A 7 -17.38 -25.90 9.86
C CYS A 7 -16.40 -26.90 9.22
N GLY A 8 -15.46 -26.46 8.39
CA GLY A 8 -14.50 -27.33 7.71
C GLY A 8 -15.06 -28.07 6.49
N GLU A 9 -16.34 -27.86 6.12
CA GLU A 9 -17.00 -28.51 4.98
C GLU A 9 -16.37 -28.05 3.66
N GLU A 10 -16.29 -28.97 2.71
CA GLU A 10 -15.77 -28.69 1.38
C GLU A 10 -16.82 -27.94 0.55
N ILE A 11 -16.41 -26.84 -0.09
CA ILE A 11 -17.28 -25.93 -0.83
C ILE A 11 -16.78 -25.85 -2.27
N MET A 12 -17.69 -25.97 -3.25
CA MET A 12 -17.36 -25.73 -4.64
C MET A 12 -17.06 -24.25 -4.89
N ASP A 13 -16.18 -23.97 -5.87
CA ASP A 13 -15.70 -22.59 -6.11
C ASP A 13 -16.79 -21.60 -6.53
N GLU A 14 -17.94 -22.11 -7.00
CA GLU A 14 -19.11 -21.31 -7.44
C GLU A 14 -20.16 -21.12 -6.33
N GLU A 15 -20.07 -21.82 -5.21
CA GLU A 15 -21.06 -21.73 -4.14
C GLU A 15 -20.82 -20.52 -3.24
N VAL A 16 -21.89 -19.76 -3.05
CA VAL A 16 -21.93 -18.55 -2.21
C VAL A 16 -22.22 -18.88 -0.74
N PHE A 17 -22.81 -20.06 -0.49
CA PHE A 17 -23.20 -20.52 0.85
C PHE A 17 -22.58 -21.89 1.13
N CYS A 18 -22.10 -22.07 2.37
CA CYS A 18 -21.66 -23.39 2.81
C CYS A 18 -22.86 -24.32 2.99
N PRO A 19 -22.91 -25.53 2.35
CA PRO A 19 -23.99 -26.46 2.52
C PRO A 19 -24.12 -27.03 3.95
N GLY A 20 -23.00 -27.11 4.69
CA GLY A 20 -22.98 -27.65 6.04
C GLY A 20 -23.43 -26.68 7.14
N CYS A 21 -23.11 -25.39 7.06
CA CYS A 21 -23.44 -24.44 8.13
C CYS A 21 -24.22 -23.19 7.66
N GLY A 22 -24.54 -23.07 6.35
CA GLY A 22 -25.30 -21.96 5.78
C GLY A 22 -24.58 -20.60 5.81
N CYS A 23 -23.30 -20.52 6.18
CA CYS A 23 -22.57 -19.25 6.19
C CYS A 23 -22.22 -18.81 4.75
N THR A 24 -22.27 -17.51 4.52
CA THR A 24 -21.90 -16.91 3.23
C THR A 24 -20.38 -16.85 3.07
N VAL A 25 -19.84 -17.59 2.10
CA VAL A 25 -18.40 -17.65 1.79
C VAL A 25 -17.97 -16.50 0.88
N ALA A 26 -18.85 -16.07 -0.01
CA ALA A 26 -18.55 -15.02 -1.01
C ALA A 26 -18.32 -13.62 -0.40
N LYS A 27 -18.91 -13.30 0.74
CA LYS A 27 -18.77 -11.97 1.36
C LYS A 27 -17.37 -11.67 1.91
N GLU A 28 -16.62 -12.68 2.32
CA GLU A 28 -15.25 -12.46 2.84
C GLU A 28 -14.25 -12.22 1.71
N ILE A 29 -14.37 -12.96 0.59
CA ILE A 29 -13.52 -12.80 -0.58
C ILE A 29 -13.74 -11.41 -1.20
N GLU A 30 -15.00 -11.02 -1.39
CA GLU A 30 -15.38 -9.73 -1.96
C GLU A 30 -14.92 -8.55 -1.09
N LYS A 31 -15.06 -8.63 0.24
CA LYS A 31 -14.53 -7.62 1.16
C LYS A 31 -13.02 -7.47 1.09
N THR A 32 -12.31 -8.58 0.93
CA THR A 32 -10.84 -8.58 0.88
C THR A 32 -10.35 -7.95 -0.43
N GLU A 33 -10.95 -8.31 -1.57
CA GLU A 33 -10.60 -7.74 -2.88
C GLU A 33 -10.89 -6.24 -2.96
N ILE A 34 -12.07 -5.80 -2.50
CA ILE A 34 -12.45 -4.38 -2.46
C ILE A 34 -11.48 -3.57 -1.57
N SER A 35 -11.03 -4.14 -0.48
CA SER A 35 -10.07 -3.48 0.42
C SER A 35 -8.72 -3.26 -0.26
N TYR A 36 -8.22 -4.22 -1.03
CA TYR A 36 -6.94 -4.09 -1.74
C TYR A 36 -7.04 -3.19 -2.98
N ALA A 37 -8.16 -3.20 -3.70
CA ALA A 37 -8.40 -2.28 -4.81
C ALA A 37 -8.36 -0.81 -4.36
N LYS A 38 -8.88 -0.50 -3.16
CA LYS A 38 -8.74 0.84 -2.56
C LYS A 38 -7.28 1.20 -2.29
N CYS A 39 -6.47 0.25 -1.79
CA CYS A 39 -5.04 0.47 -1.57
C CYS A 39 -4.29 0.77 -2.88
N VAL A 40 -4.65 0.11 -3.97
CA VAL A 40 -4.06 0.38 -5.30
C VAL A 40 -4.39 1.79 -5.78
N LYS A 41 -5.67 2.21 -5.70
CA LYS A 41 -6.07 3.57 -6.06
C LYS A 41 -5.30 4.62 -5.24
N VAL A 42 -5.17 4.42 -3.94
CA VAL A 42 -4.37 5.30 -3.08
C VAL A 42 -2.91 5.31 -3.52
N ALA A 43 -2.32 4.16 -3.89
CA ALA A 43 -0.94 4.11 -4.34
C ALA A 43 -0.70 4.92 -5.63
N VAL A 44 -1.64 4.88 -6.58
CA VAL A 44 -1.56 5.68 -7.81
C VAL A 44 -1.65 7.18 -7.51
N THR A 45 -2.65 7.60 -6.73
CA THR A 45 -2.83 9.03 -6.40
C THR A 45 -1.65 9.59 -5.60
N THR A 46 -1.13 8.84 -4.65
CA THR A 46 0.02 9.27 -3.84
C THR A 46 1.33 9.29 -4.63
N ALA A 47 1.53 8.38 -5.60
CA ALA A 47 2.68 8.41 -6.48
C ALA A 47 2.69 9.69 -7.34
N ILE A 48 1.55 10.06 -7.92
CA ILE A 48 1.43 11.31 -8.69
C ILE A 48 1.68 12.52 -7.79
N LEU A 49 1.05 12.56 -6.63
CA LEU A 49 1.17 13.70 -5.70
C LEU A 49 2.60 13.88 -5.18
N SER A 50 3.31 12.78 -4.88
CA SER A 50 4.72 12.85 -4.45
C SER A 50 5.64 13.31 -5.57
N ALA A 51 5.40 12.90 -6.83
CA ALA A 51 6.16 13.38 -7.97
C ALA A 51 6.00 14.90 -8.18
N VAL A 52 4.78 15.39 -8.09
CA VAL A 52 4.49 16.83 -8.18
C VAL A 52 5.17 17.60 -7.04
N ALA A 53 5.10 17.09 -5.82
CA ALA A 53 5.75 17.72 -4.66
C ALA A 53 7.28 17.79 -4.78
N ILE A 54 7.92 16.75 -5.34
CA ILE A 54 9.38 16.76 -5.61
C ILE A 54 9.74 17.86 -6.62
N VAL A 55 9.00 17.93 -7.74
CA VAL A 55 9.23 18.96 -8.77
C VAL A 55 9.06 20.36 -8.20
N LEU A 56 8.00 20.61 -7.44
CA LEU A 56 7.79 21.89 -6.75
C LEU A 56 8.89 22.19 -5.74
N GLY A 57 9.36 21.17 -5.01
CA GLY A 57 10.48 21.30 -4.07
C GLY A 57 11.76 21.79 -4.75
N ILE A 58 12.10 21.21 -5.91
CA ILE A 58 13.26 21.63 -6.70
C ILE A 58 13.10 23.07 -7.19
N ILE A 59 11.94 23.42 -7.71
CA ILE A 59 11.65 24.77 -8.20
C ILE A 59 11.74 25.79 -7.05
N CYS A 60 11.14 25.52 -5.92
CA CYS A 60 11.20 26.40 -4.75
C CYS A 60 12.62 26.54 -4.20
N TRP A 61 13.41 25.46 -4.21
CA TRP A 61 14.81 25.51 -3.80
C TRP A 61 15.65 26.45 -4.70
N LEU A 62 15.43 26.39 -6.02
CA LEU A 62 16.17 27.20 -6.99
C LEU A 62 15.74 28.67 -7.01
N LEU A 63 14.44 28.96 -6.82
CA LEU A 63 13.88 30.29 -7.09
C LEU A 63 13.54 31.11 -5.83
N ILE A 64 13.21 30.46 -4.71
CA ILE A 64 12.63 31.16 -3.56
C ILE A 64 13.52 31.04 -2.33
N ASN A 65 13.65 29.84 -1.77
CA ASN A 65 14.40 29.61 -0.54
C ASN A 65 14.75 28.13 -0.37
N MET A 66 15.98 27.85 0.02
CA MET A 66 16.49 26.50 0.28
C MET A 66 15.64 25.73 1.30
N TRP A 67 15.24 26.36 2.39
CA TRP A 67 14.47 25.72 3.46
C TRP A 67 13.09 25.24 3.01
N VAL A 68 12.42 26.02 2.15
CA VAL A 68 11.11 25.62 1.60
C VAL A 68 11.26 24.39 0.72
N GLY A 69 12.32 24.30 -0.08
CA GLY A 69 12.63 23.13 -0.90
C GLY A 69 12.82 21.86 -0.06
N VAL A 70 13.58 21.94 1.04
CA VAL A 70 13.80 20.81 1.97
C VAL A 70 12.48 20.35 2.59
N ILE A 71 11.65 21.27 3.08
CA ILE A 71 10.36 20.94 3.70
C ILE A 71 9.43 20.23 2.69
N LEU A 72 9.37 20.71 1.45
CA LEU A 72 8.55 20.09 0.39
C LEU A 72 9.05 18.69 0.02
N CYS A 73 10.38 18.48 -0.04
CA CYS A 73 10.93 17.13 -0.28
C CYS A 73 10.63 16.16 0.86
N LEU A 74 10.72 16.60 2.11
CA LEU A 74 10.33 15.78 3.27
C LEU A 74 8.84 15.45 3.27
N ALA A 75 7.98 16.41 2.90
CA ALA A 75 6.56 16.18 2.74
C ALA A 75 6.26 15.15 1.62
N ALA A 76 6.97 15.22 0.50
CA ALA A 76 6.86 14.26 -0.60
C ALA A 76 7.24 12.83 -0.15
N GLU A 77 8.29 12.68 0.66
CA GLU A 77 8.68 11.39 1.25
C GLU A 77 7.56 10.81 2.13
N PHE A 78 6.97 11.63 2.99
CA PHE A 78 5.86 11.22 3.86
C PHE A 78 4.63 10.76 3.06
N ILE A 79 4.32 11.45 1.98
CA ILE A 79 3.24 11.10 1.05
C ILE A 79 3.57 9.77 0.34
N ALA A 80 4.80 9.57 -0.11
CA ALA A 80 5.23 8.37 -0.81
C ALA A 80 5.19 7.09 0.07
N LEU A 81 5.30 7.22 1.40
CA LEU A 81 5.18 6.13 2.36
C LEU A 81 3.71 5.74 2.66
N SER A 82 2.76 6.60 2.34
CA SER A 82 1.34 6.40 2.68
C SER A 82 0.70 5.13 2.09
N PRO A 83 1.06 4.62 0.88
CA PRO A 83 0.53 3.37 0.36
C PRO A 83 0.87 2.16 1.25
N ASP A 84 2.10 2.08 1.77
CA ASP A 84 2.51 1.00 2.66
C ASP A 84 1.76 1.06 4.01
N LEU A 85 1.50 2.26 4.53
CA LEU A 85 0.71 2.45 5.74
C LEU A 85 -0.75 2.05 5.54
N ASN A 86 -1.36 2.39 4.41
CA ASN A 86 -2.72 1.99 4.08
C ASN A 86 -2.85 0.47 3.89
N LEU A 87 -1.85 -0.16 3.26
CA LEU A 87 -1.80 -1.61 3.14
C LEU A 87 -1.70 -2.30 4.52
N GLN A 88 -0.89 -1.76 5.44
CA GLN A 88 -0.82 -2.27 6.81
C GLN A 88 -2.17 -2.14 7.54
N ARG A 89 -2.89 -1.02 7.36
CA ARG A 89 -4.24 -0.85 7.92
C ARG A 89 -5.23 -1.85 7.31
N ALA A 90 -5.12 -2.12 6.00
CA ALA A 90 -5.95 -3.14 5.33
C ALA A 90 -5.67 -4.54 5.90
N PHE A 91 -4.42 -4.93 6.13
CA PHE A 91 -4.07 -6.19 6.77
C PHE A 91 -4.69 -6.31 8.17
N LYS A 92 -4.59 -5.25 8.98
CA LYS A 92 -5.20 -5.23 10.32
C LYS A 92 -6.73 -5.37 10.26
N ARG A 93 -7.40 -4.73 9.29
CA ARG A 93 -8.86 -4.84 9.10
C ARG A 93 -9.29 -6.24 8.68
N ASN A 94 -8.44 -6.94 7.93
CA ASN A 94 -8.68 -8.32 7.48
C ASN A 94 -8.22 -9.37 8.52
N GLY A 95 -7.94 -8.96 9.77
CA GLY A 95 -7.59 -9.87 10.87
C GLY A 95 -6.19 -10.45 10.82
N LEU A 96 -5.34 -10.06 9.83
CA LEU A 96 -3.98 -10.56 9.71
C LEU A 96 -3.09 -9.97 10.80
N ASN A 97 -2.48 -10.86 11.60
CA ASN A 97 -1.65 -10.47 12.74
C ASN A 97 -0.16 -10.67 12.43
N ARG A 98 0.65 -9.63 12.64
CA ARG A 98 2.11 -9.71 12.47
C ARG A 98 2.83 -10.69 13.41
N LYS A 99 2.18 -11.14 14.48
CA LYS A 99 2.79 -12.06 15.46
C LYS A 99 2.80 -13.50 14.96
N SER A 100 1.84 -13.92 14.11
CA SER A 100 1.80 -15.25 13.50
C SER A 100 2.79 -15.35 12.33
N LYS A 101 3.54 -16.47 12.27
CA LYS A 101 4.44 -16.75 11.13
C LYS A 101 3.65 -16.90 9.83
N GLU A 102 2.50 -17.57 9.88
CA GLU A 102 1.63 -17.83 8.75
C GLU A 102 1.03 -16.52 8.18
N ASP A 103 0.49 -15.64 9.03
CA ASP A 103 -0.04 -14.35 8.60
C ASP A 103 1.04 -13.44 8.01
N LYS A 104 2.27 -13.54 8.55
CA LYS A 104 3.40 -12.79 8.04
C LYS A 104 3.79 -13.23 6.62
N GLU A 105 3.68 -14.52 6.33
CA GLU A 105 3.93 -15.06 5.00
C GLU A 105 2.81 -14.68 4.03
N LYS A 106 1.55 -14.78 4.45
CA LYS A 106 0.39 -14.29 3.69
C LYS A 106 0.52 -12.80 3.35
N MET A 107 0.87 -11.96 4.33
CA MET A 107 1.11 -10.53 4.10
C MET A 107 2.23 -10.27 3.10
N ARG A 108 3.32 -11.05 3.15
CA ARG A 108 4.44 -10.93 2.19
C ARG A 108 4.00 -11.30 0.78
N THR A 109 3.23 -12.38 0.63
CA THR A 109 2.72 -12.84 -0.67
C THR A 109 1.78 -11.81 -1.28
N ILE A 110 0.81 -11.30 -0.52
CA ILE A 110 -0.11 -10.25 -0.96
C ILE A 110 0.68 -8.98 -1.37
N LYS A 111 1.64 -8.55 -0.55
CA LYS A 111 2.47 -7.38 -0.88
C LYS A 111 3.29 -7.59 -2.15
N ARG A 112 3.81 -8.80 -2.38
CA ARG A 112 4.56 -9.16 -3.60
C ARG A 112 3.66 -9.11 -4.82
N ASN A 113 2.49 -9.71 -4.76
CA ASN A 113 1.52 -9.73 -5.85
C ASN A 113 1.05 -8.30 -6.21
N LEU A 114 0.67 -7.50 -5.21
CA LEU A 114 0.31 -6.10 -5.43
C LEU A 114 1.43 -5.29 -6.08
N LYS A 115 2.68 -5.53 -5.69
CA LYS A 115 3.85 -4.88 -6.30
C LYS A 115 4.14 -5.37 -7.72
N SER A 116 3.87 -6.65 -8.04
CA SER A 116 4.07 -7.19 -9.39
C SER A 116 3.01 -6.70 -10.37
N GLU A 117 1.75 -6.69 -9.94
CA GLU A 117 0.61 -6.30 -10.77
C GLU A 117 0.46 -4.78 -10.95
N ASN A 118 0.87 -3.99 -9.94
CA ASN A 118 0.68 -2.56 -9.94
C ASN A 118 2.01 -1.79 -9.93
N PRO A 119 2.41 -1.20 -11.06
CA PRO A 119 3.65 -0.43 -11.14
C PRO A 119 3.68 0.76 -10.18
N ALA A 120 2.53 1.35 -9.83
CA ALA A 120 2.43 2.46 -8.90
C ALA A 120 3.08 2.19 -7.53
N TYR A 121 3.01 0.95 -7.02
CA TYR A 121 3.72 0.56 -5.78
C TYR A 121 5.24 0.55 -5.93
N LYS A 122 5.75 0.20 -7.11
CA LYS A 122 7.20 0.26 -7.40
C LYS A 122 7.65 1.71 -7.51
N PHE A 123 6.88 2.52 -8.25
CA PHE A 123 7.19 3.94 -8.43
C PHE A 123 7.16 4.72 -7.12
N SER A 124 6.19 4.49 -6.24
CA SER A 124 6.14 5.18 -4.95
C SER A 124 7.37 4.91 -4.08
N ALA A 125 7.89 3.68 -4.09
CA ALA A 125 9.11 3.33 -3.36
C ALA A 125 10.35 4.03 -3.95
N VAL A 126 10.46 4.09 -5.27
CA VAL A 126 11.56 4.80 -5.95
C VAL A 126 11.49 6.31 -5.67
N LEU A 127 10.30 6.90 -5.74
CA LEU A 127 10.09 8.32 -5.44
C LEU A 127 10.47 8.66 -3.99
N ALA A 128 10.17 7.79 -3.02
CA ALA A 128 10.58 7.97 -1.63
C ALA A 128 12.11 8.02 -1.49
N VAL A 129 12.83 7.11 -2.18
CA VAL A 129 14.30 7.11 -2.17
C VAL A 129 14.85 8.39 -2.82
N ILE A 130 14.30 8.81 -3.96
CA ILE A 130 14.72 10.04 -4.64
C ILE A 130 14.48 11.26 -3.73
N ALA A 131 13.31 11.35 -3.10
CA ALA A 131 12.98 12.45 -2.18
C ALA A 131 13.95 12.51 -1.00
N MET A 132 14.29 11.35 -0.41
CA MET A 132 15.26 11.26 0.68
C MET A 132 16.64 11.75 0.24
N VAL A 133 17.15 11.29 -0.91
CA VAL A 133 18.45 11.70 -1.44
C VAL A 133 18.48 13.21 -1.70
N LEU A 134 17.42 13.76 -2.31
CA LEU A 134 17.33 15.21 -2.56
C LEU A 134 17.28 16.00 -1.26
N ALA A 135 16.52 15.54 -0.26
CA ALA A 135 16.47 16.20 1.04
C ALA A 135 17.87 16.27 1.71
N VAL A 136 18.64 15.16 1.63
CA VAL A 136 20.02 15.12 2.17
C VAL A 136 20.95 16.05 1.38
N VAL A 137 20.90 16.02 0.03
CA VAL A 137 21.71 16.88 -0.81
C VAL A 137 21.40 18.36 -0.53
N PHE A 138 20.13 18.72 -0.41
CA PHE A 138 19.73 20.10 -0.09
C PHE A 138 20.17 20.51 1.31
N ALA A 139 20.06 19.62 2.30
CA ALA A 139 20.53 19.89 3.66
C ALA A 139 22.06 20.09 3.73
N LEU A 140 22.84 19.39 2.91
CA LEU A 140 24.29 19.53 2.83
C LEU A 140 24.75 20.77 2.04
N SER A 141 23.85 21.36 1.25
CA SER A 141 24.12 22.58 0.45
C SER A 141 23.87 23.87 1.22
N ILE A 142 23.36 23.76 2.44
CA ILE A 142 23.15 24.88 3.38
C ILE A 142 24.40 25.09 4.23
#